data_c1d43982f9e1003a7acfcc842705bd0f
#
_entry.id   c1d43982f9e1003a7acfcc842705bd0f
#
_cell.length_a   1.000
_cell.length_b   1.000
_cell.length_c   1.000
_cell.angle_alpha   90.00
_cell.angle_beta   90.00
_cell.angle_gamma   90.00
#
_symmetry.space_group_name_H-M   'P 1'
#
loop_
_entity.id
_entity.type
_entity.pdbx_description
1 polymer ?
#
loop_
_entity_poly.entity_id
_entity_poly.type
_entity_poly.pdbx_seq_one_letter_code
_entity_poly.pdbx_strand_id
1 'polypeptide(L)'
;TGFNIVFGFPLKVGTVVAGVIGILIFLSKDAKNFMDKLTKYLGSIMIVTVLYVAFRSKPPVVEAISSVGHLNEFPNLVFPIIPLLGGSCGGYITFSGAHRLLDAGFSGTKDLPHVRRSVLMGISVSGVMRILLFLAVLGVVTATPEVVGSEAWVASPPAAAFKAGAGIIGYKIFGLVILFAAITSIIGAAYTSVSFLKTLHPFIMENEKWFVIGFIAVSTVIMTLL
;
A
#
# COMPACT_ATOMS: atom_id res chain seq x y z
N THR A 1 -4.75 10.82 -0.50
CA THR A 1 -3.45 11.31 -1.04
C THR A 1 -3.37 11.12 -2.58
N GLY A 2 -3.59 9.91 -3.15
CA GLY A 2 -3.46 9.67 -4.61
C GLY A 2 -4.33 10.58 -5.47
N PHE A 3 -5.62 10.73 -5.15
CA PHE A 3 -6.52 11.65 -5.84
C PHE A 3 -6.08 13.11 -5.74
N ASN A 4 -5.53 13.52 -4.60
CA ASN A 4 -4.99 14.86 -4.42
C ASN A 4 -3.77 15.10 -5.33
N ILE A 5 -2.83 14.15 -5.38
CA ILE A 5 -1.62 14.25 -6.21
C ILE A 5 -1.97 14.29 -7.70
N VAL A 6 -2.90 13.45 -8.16
CA VAL A 6 -3.21 13.31 -9.59
C VAL A 6 -4.13 14.43 -10.07
N PHE A 7 -5.21 14.71 -9.33
CA PHE A 7 -6.33 15.57 -9.75
C PHE A 7 -6.47 16.85 -8.92
N GLY A 8 -5.74 16.99 -7.80
CA GLY A 8 -5.86 18.14 -6.91
C GLY A 8 -7.08 18.11 -5.99
N PHE A 9 -7.79 16.99 -5.87
CA PHE A 9 -8.99 16.89 -5.02
C PHE A 9 -8.62 17.02 -3.54
N PRO A 10 -9.47 17.68 -2.72
CA PRO A 10 -9.34 17.65 -1.27
C PRO A 10 -9.32 16.20 -0.75
N LEU A 11 -8.56 15.93 0.33
CA LEU A 11 -8.39 14.57 0.85
C LEU A 11 -9.74 13.89 1.17
N LYS A 12 -10.68 14.61 1.79
CA LYS A 12 -12.01 14.09 2.12
C LYS A 12 -12.81 13.69 0.87
N VAL A 13 -12.80 14.53 -0.16
CA VAL A 13 -13.45 14.21 -1.44
C VAL A 13 -12.80 12.98 -2.09
N GLY A 14 -11.46 12.95 -2.11
CA GLY A 14 -10.71 11.80 -2.64
C GLY A 14 -11.01 10.48 -1.90
N THR A 15 -11.26 10.53 -0.59
CA THR A 15 -11.66 9.36 0.20
C THR A 15 -13.03 8.83 -0.21
N VAL A 16 -14.02 9.71 -0.35
CA VAL A 16 -15.37 9.34 -0.79
C VAL A 16 -15.34 8.75 -2.21
N VAL A 17 -14.64 9.42 -3.12
CA VAL A 17 -14.50 8.93 -4.52
C VAL A 17 -13.83 7.55 -4.55
N ALA A 18 -12.77 7.34 -3.75
CA ALA A 18 -12.11 6.04 -3.65
C ALA A 18 -13.04 4.94 -3.12
N GLY A 19 -13.84 5.23 -2.10
CA GLY A 19 -14.83 4.31 -1.55
C GLY A 19 -15.89 3.93 -2.59
N VAL A 20 -16.46 4.91 -3.29
CA VAL A 20 -17.45 4.68 -4.35
C VAL A 20 -16.86 3.83 -5.49
N ILE A 21 -15.67 4.18 -5.97
CA ILE A 21 -14.98 3.40 -7.01
C ILE A 21 -14.71 1.97 -6.52
N GLY A 22 -14.28 1.80 -5.27
CA GLY A 22 -14.06 0.48 -4.67
C GLY A 22 -15.32 -0.38 -4.67
N ILE A 23 -16.48 0.20 -4.30
CA ILE A 23 -17.78 -0.49 -4.35
C ILE A 23 -18.16 -0.87 -5.80
N LEU A 24 -18.04 0.06 -6.74
CA LEU A 24 -18.36 -0.21 -8.15
C LEU A 24 -17.50 -1.32 -8.75
N ILE A 25 -16.19 -1.32 -8.46
CA ILE A 25 -15.27 -2.37 -8.92
C ILE A 25 -15.61 -3.71 -8.27
N PHE A 26 -15.94 -3.71 -6.98
CA PHE A 26 -16.34 -4.94 -6.28
C PHE A 26 -17.62 -5.55 -6.87
N LEU A 27 -18.57 -4.73 -7.28
CA LEU A 27 -19.81 -5.19 -7.91
C LEU A 27 -19.62 -5.72 -9.33
N SER A 28 -18.59 -5.26 -10.05
CA SER A 28 -18.33 -5.65 -11.44
C SER A 28 -17.27 -6.76 -11.51
N LYS A 29 -17.66 -7.92 -12.08
CA LYS A 29 -16.73 -9.05 -12.28
C LYS A 29 -15.57 -8.72 -13.24
N ASP A 30 -15.84 -7.96 -14.29
CA ASP A 30 -14.86 -7.60 -15.30
C ASP A 30 -13.89 -6.52 -14.81
N ALA A 31 -14.38 -5.57 -14.01
CA ALA A 31 -13.54 -4.52 -13.44
C ALA A 31 -12.48 -5.07 -12.50
N LYS A 32 -12.74 -6.17 -11.78
CA LYS A 32 -11.73 -6.80 -10.92
C LYS A 32 -10.53 -7.29 -11.73
N ASN A 33 -10.78 -8.00 -12.82
CA ASN A 33 -9.70 -8.49 -13.71
C ASN A 33 -8.93 -7.35 -14.37
N PHE A 34 -9.64 -6.27 -14.75
CA PHE A 34 -9.02 -5.06 -15.28
C PHE A 34 -8.12 -4.40 -14.23
N MET A 35 -8.61 -4.23 -13.00
CA MET A 35 -7.84 -3.64 -11.91
C MET A 35 -6.60 -4.45 -11.58
N ASP A 36 -6.67 -5.77 -11.55
CA ASP A 36 -5.52 -6.65 -11.28
C ASP A 36 -4.43 -6.47 -12.36
N LYS A 37 -4.82 -6.40 -13.64
CA LYS A 37 -3.89 -6.13 -14.74
C LYS A 37 -3.27 -4.74 -14.62
N LEU A 38 -4.10 -3.72 -14.42
CA LEU A 38 -3.68 -2.34 -14.31
C LEU A 38 -2.71 -2.13 -13.14
N THR A 39 -3.00 -2.73 -11.98
CA THR A 39 -2.12 -2.68 -10.80
C THR A 39 -0.76 -3.32 -11.07
N LYS A 40 -0.71 -4.43 -11.81
CA LYS A 40 0.55 -5.06 -12.21
C LYS A 40 1.38 -4.15 -13.13
N TYR A 41 0.76 -3.53 -14.14
CA TYR A 41 1.45 -2.58 -15.02
C TYR A 41 1.95 -1.35 -14.27
N LEU A 42 1.11 -0.75 -13.44
CA LEU A 42 1.49 0.41 -12.63
C LEU A 42 2.56 0.06 -11.60
N GLY A 43 2.49 -1.12 -11.00
CA GLY A 43 3.52 -1.64 -10.12
C GLY A 43 4.87 -1.76 -10.84
N SER A 44 4.88 -2.27 -12.07
CA SER A 44 6.10 -2.36 -12.88
C SER A 44 6.66 -0.98 -13.21
N ILE A 45 5.81 -0.02 -13.61
CA ILE A 45 6.21 1.36 -13.86
C ILE A 45 6.79 1.99 -12.59
N MET A 46 6.17 1.72 -11.43
CA MET A 46 6.64 2.20 -10.14
C MET A 46 8.04 1.67 -9.82
N ILE A 47 8.31 0.37 -10.05
CA ILE A 47 9.64 -0.21 -9.84
C ILE A 47 10.68 0.54 -10.66
N VAL A 48 10.40 0.76 -11.96
CA VAL A 48 11.30 1.51 -12.84
C VAL A 48 11.51 2.95 -12.36
N THR A 49 10.44 3.61 -11.93
CA THR A 49 10.51 4.99 -11.44
C THR A 49 11.28 5.08 -10.14
N VAL A 50 11.09 4.14 -9.21
CA VAL A 50 11.85 4.08 -7.93
C VAL A 50 13.33 3.86 -8.21
N LEU A 51 13.66 2.91 -9.09
CA LEU A 51 15.04 2.66 -9.51
C LEU A 51 15.67 3.92 -10.13
N TYR A 52 14.96 4.57 -11.04
CA TYR A 52 15.43 5.80 -11.67
C TYR A 52 15.75 6.88 -10.61
N VAL A 53 14.85 7.12 -9.66
CA VAL A 53 15.06 8.12 -8.59
C VAL A 53 16.22 7.69 -7.69
N ALA A 54 16.31 6.42 -7.31
CA ALA A 54 17.38 5.90 -6.47
C ALA A 54 18.77 6.08 -7.14
N PHE A 55 18.88 5.74 -8.44
CA PHE A 55 20.16 5.93 -9.14
C PHE A 55 20.50 7.41 -9.36
N ARG A 56 19.51 8.25 -9.67
CA ARG A 56 19.75 9.68 -9.91
C ARG A 56 20.13 10.43 -8.65
N SER A 57 19.53 10.10 -7.52
CA SER A 57 19.77 10.78 -6.23
C SER A 57 21.06 10.35 -5.52
N LYS A 58 21.74 9.29 -6.03
CA LYS A 58 23.01 8.78 -5.48
C LYS A 58 22.96 8.63 -3.95
N PRO A 59 22.08 7.77 -3.42
CA PRO A 59 21.93 7.62 -1.97
C PRO A 59 23.24 7.21 -1.30
N PRO A 60 23.52 7.66 -0.09
CA PRO A 60 24.71 7.26 0.67
C PRO A 60 24.54 5.86 1.25
N VAL A 61 24.61 4.82 0.39
CA VAL A 61 24.30 3.42 0.74
C VAL A 61 25.25 2.90 1.83
N VAL A 62 26.55 3.26 1.74
CA VAL A 62 27.56 2.82 2.72
C VAL A 62 27.26 3.39 4.11
N GLU A 63 26.92 4.66 4.18
CA GLU A 63 26.56 5.33 5.43
C GLU A 63 25.25 4.76 6.00
N ALA A 64 24.26 4.50 5.13
CA ALA A 64 23.01 3.89 5.54
C ALA A 64 23.19 2.49 6.13
N ILE A 65 24.12 1.68 5.57
CA ILE A 65 24.42 0.35 6.10
C ILE A 65 25.20 0.45 7.40
N SER A 66 26.20 1.33 7.47
CA SER A 66 27.02 1.50 8.68
C SER A 66 26.19 2.03 9.86
N SER A 67 25.19 2.88 9.59
CA SER A 67 24.30 3.43 10.62
C SER A 67 23.42 2.37 11.29
N VAL A 68 23.19 1.22 10.66
CA VAL A 68 22.42 0.11 11.27
C VAL A 68 23.06 -0.41 12.57
N GLY A 69 24.38 -0.30 12.68
CA GLY A 69 25.14 -0.71 13.90
C GLY A 69 25.12 0.31 15.05
N HIS A 70 24.64 1.54 14.83
CA HIS A 70 24.65 2.60 15.83
C HIS A 70 23.36 2.58 16.66
N LEU A 71 23.35 1.74 17.70
CA LEU A 71 22.17 1.56 18.58
C LEU A 71 22.00 2.68 19.63
N ASN A 72 22.89 3.65 19.70
CA ASN A 72 22.83 4.74 20.68
C ASN A 72 21.57 5.61 20.56
N GLU A 73 20.94 5.64 19.38
CA GLU A 73 19.71 6.37 19.12
C GLU A 73 18.45 5.50 19.20
N PHE A 74 18.59 4.25 19.64
CA PHE A 74 17.47 3.30 19.71
C PHE A 74 16.22 3.84 20.45
N PRO A 75 16.33 4.59 21.56
CA PRO A 75 15.17 5.18 22.22
C PRO A 75 14.35 6.10 21.31
N ASN A 76 15.01 6.84 20.41
CA ASN A 76 14.36 7.75 19.47
C ASN A 76 13.67 7.02 18.31
N LEU A 77 14.08 5.76 18.04
CA LEU A 77 13.52 4.93 16.96
C LEU A 77 12.26 4.19 17.38
N VAL A 78 11.98 4.05 18.67
CA VAL A 78 10.81 3.29 19.16
C VAL A 78 9.50 3.84 18.60
N PHE A 79 9.30 5.15 18.65
CA PHE A 79 8.09 5.78 18.13
C PHE A 79 7.88 5.58 16.62
N PRO A 80 8.87 5.76 15.73
CA PRO A 80 8.72 5.44 14.31
C PRO A 80 8.55 3.95 14.01
N ILE A 81 9.10 3.05 14.82
CA ILE A 81 9.02 1.60 14.62
C ILE A 81 7.59 1.08 14.83
N ILE A 82 6.85 1.62 15.81
CA ILE A 82 5.49 1.15 16.13
C ILE A 82 4.54 1.22 14.92
N PRO A 83 4.35 2.38 14.25
CA PRO A 83 3.49 2.46 13.07
C PRO A 83 4.05 1.67 11.88
N LEU A 84 5.38 1.55 11.75
CA LEU A 84 6.01 0.75 10.72
C LEU A 84 5.68 -0.74 10.88
N LEU A 85 5.75 -1.27 12.10
CA LEU A 85 5.34 -2.65 12.41
C LEU A 85 3.85 -2.84 12.17
N GLY A 86 3.00 -1.93 12.67
CA GLY A 86 1.55 -2.00 12.49
C GLY A 86 1.13 -1.98 11.02
N GLY A 87 1.72 -1.10 10.23
CA GLY A 87 1.46 -1.00 8.79
C GLY A 87 2.06 -2.15 7.96
N SER A 88 3.12 -2.78 8.46
CA SER A 88 3.79 -3.89 7.76
C SER A 88 3.17 -5.24 8.04
N CYS A 89 2.82 -5.51 9.30
CA CYS A 89 2.27 -6.80 9.71
C CYS A 89 0.76 -6.91 9.47
N GLY A 90 0.08 -5.80 9.16
CA GLY A 90 -1.33 -5.79 8.75
C GLY A 90 -2.34 -6.19 9.84
N GLY A 91 -1.93 -6.27 11.10
CA GLY A 91 -2.82 -6.58 12.22
C GLY A 91 -3.69 -7.81 11.98
N TYR A 92 -5.01 -7.67 12.18
CA TYR A 92 -5.97 -8.78 12.03
C TYR A 92 -6.05 -9.36 10.60
N ILE A 93 -5.70 -8.60 9.58
CA ILE A 93 -5.70 -9.05 8.18
C ILE A 93 -4.73 -10.22 7.98
N THR A 94 -3.66 -10.29 8.74
CA THR A 94 -2.71 -11.41 8.71
C THR A 94 -3.39 -12.72 9.10
N PHE A 95 -4.26 -12.69 10.11
CA PHE A 95 -5.01 -13.86 10.56
C PHE A 95 -6.18 -14.17 9.62
N SER A 96 -6.96 -13.17 9.24
CA SER A 96 -8.11 -13.34 8.34
C SER A 96 -7.69 -13.73 6.92
N GLY A 97 -6.46 -13.45 6.51
CA GLY A 97 -5.91 -13.87 5.24
C GLY A 97 -5.86 -15.39 5.03
N ALA A 98 -5.78 -16.17 6.11
CA ALA A 98 -5.85 -17.62 6.03
C ALA A 98 -7.19 -18.11 5.45
N HIS A 99 -8.31 -17.45 5.77
CA HIS A 99 -9.63 -17.79 5.22
C HIS A 99 -9.70 -17.56 3.71
N ARG A 100 -8.98 -16.58 3.19
CA ARG A 100 -8.90 -16.37 1.74
C ARG A 100 -8.19 -17.50 1.00
N LEU A 101 -7.24 -18.17 1.63
CA LEU A 101 -6.61 -19.37 1.06
C LEU A 101 -7.62 -20.51 0.96
N LEU A 102 -8.44 -20.69 2.00
CA LEU A 102 -9.53 -21.67 1.99
C LEU A 102 -10.57 -21.35 0.92
N ASP A 103 -11.01 -20.09 0.81
CA ASP A 103 -11.93 -19.62 -0.23
C ASP A 103 -11.35 -19.81 -1.66
N ALA A 104 -10.03 -19.77 -1.80
CA ALA A 104 -9.33 -20.04 -3.06
C ALA A 104 -9.12 -21.53 -3.36
N GLY A 105 -9.59 -22.42 -2.47
CA GLY A 105 -9.51 -23.87 -2.62
C GLY A 105 -8.19 -24.49 -2.16
N PHE A 106 -7.31 -23.72 -1.52
CA PHE A 106 -6.08 -24.29 -0.94
C PHE A 106 -6.38 -24.94 0.40
N SER A 107 -6.19 -26.26 0.49
CA SER A 107 -6.43 -27.00 1.72
C SER A 107 -5.49 -28.18 1.86
N GLY A 108 -5.04 -28.42 3.10
CA GLY A 108 -4.19 -29.55 3.45
C GLY A 108 -2.71 -29.36 3.08
N THR A 109 -1.92 -30.39 3.40
CA THR A 109 -0.46 -30.38 3.29
C THR A 109 0.04 -30.39 1.84
N LYS A 110 -0.77 -30.83 0.89
CA LYS A 110 -0.42 -30.91 -0.53
C LYS A 110 -0.21 -29.52 -1.15
N ASP A 111 -0.98 -28.53 -0.70
CA ASP A 111 -0.93 -27.17 -1.23
C ASP A 111 0.12 -26.29 -0.52
N LEU A 112 0.68 -26.76 0.59
CA LEU A 112 1.65 -26.02 1.39
C LEU A 112 2.88 -25.53 0.59
N PRO A 113 3.50 -26.32 -0.30
CA PRO A 113 4.64 -25.86 -1.09
C PRO A 113 4.27 -24.69 -2.01
N HIS A 114 3.06 -24.72 -2.60
CA HIS A 114 2.57 -23.65 -3.49
C HIS A 114 2.31 -22.37 -2.70
N VAL A 115 1.63 -22.47 -1.58
CA VAL A 115 1.37 -21.34 -0.68
C VAL A 115 2.68 -20.74 -0.16
N ARG A 116 3.61 -21.57 0.30
CA ARG A 116 4.94 -21.14 0.77
C ARG A 116 5.70 -20.38 -0.30
N ARG A 117 5.75 -20.89 -1.54
CA ARG A 117 6.41 -20.22 -2.66
C ARG A 117 5.79 -18.85 -2.94
N SER A 118 4.47 -18.77 -2.99
CA SER A 118 3.74 -17.51 -3.23
C SER A 118 4.01 -16.48 -2.15
N VAL A 119 3.99 -16.90 -0.88
CA VAL A 119 4.29 -16.04 0.27
C VAL A 119 5.73 -15.53 0.22
N LEU A 120 6.70 -16.43 0.00
CA LEU A 120 8.12 -16.04 -0.08
C LEU A 120 8.37 -15.05 -1.22
N MET A 121 7.79 -15.28 -2.40
CA MET A 121 7.88 -14.34 -3.52
C MET A 121 7.25 -12.98 -3.17
N GLY A 122 6.07 -12.95 -2.57
CA GLY A 122 5.40 -11.72 -2.16
C GLY A 122 6.22 -10.92 -1.14
N ILE A 123 6.75 -11.57 -0.11
CA ILE A 123 7.61 -10.94 0.90
C ILE A 123 8.90 -10.42 0.26
N SER A 124 9.56 -11.20 -0.60
CA SER A 124 10.80 -10.78 -1.26
C SER A 124 10.60 -9.56 -2.14
N VAL A 125 9.57 -9.55 -3.00
CA VAL A 125 9.26 -8.41 -3.87
C VAL A 125 8.92 -7.17 -3.04
N SER A 126 8.08 -7.32 -2.01
CA SER A 126 7.71 -6.22 -1.11
C SER A 126 8.93 -5.68 -0.35
N GLY A 127 9.82 -6.56 0.14
CA GLY A 127 11.04 -6.19 0.84
C GLY A 127 11.99 -5.40 -0.05
N VAL A 128 12.26 -5.89 -1.26
CA VAL A 128 13.09 -5.18 -2.24
C VAL A 128 12.52 -3.80 -2.57
N MET A 129 11.20 -3.71 -2.80
CA MET A 129 10.55 -2.43 -3.09
C MET A 129 10.68 -1.43 -1.94
N ARG A 130 10.56 -1.88 -0.69
CA ARG A 130 10.74 -1.02 0.49
C ARG A 130 12.16 -0.48 0.60
N ILE A 131 13.16 -1.35 0.38
CA ILE A 131 14.58 -0.94 0.37
C ILE A 131 14.83 0.08 -0.73
N LEU A 132 14.37 -0.18 -1.94
CA LEU A 132 14.54 0.74 -3.08
C LEU A 132 13.86 2.08 -2.83
N LEU A 133 12.63 2.07 -2.29
CA LEU A 133 11.90 3.30 -1.97
C LEU A 133 12.63 4.08 -0.86
N PHE A 134 13.11 3.40 0.18
CA PHE A 134 13.90 4.02 1.23
C PHE A 134 15.16 4.70 0.66
N LEU A 135 15.92 3.98 -0.17
CA LEU A 135 17.12 4.53 -0.80
C LEU A 135 16.81 5.71 -1.72
N ALA A 136 15.72 5.63 -2.49
CA ALA A 136 15.28 6.74 -3.35
C ALA A 136 14.96 8.00 -2.52
N VAL A 137 14.21 7.85 -1.43
CA VAL A 137 13.87 8.97 -0.54
C VAL A 137 15.12 9.50 0.17
N LEU A 138 15.96 8.61 0.72
CA LEU A 138 17.20 8.98 1.39
C LEU A 138 18.10 9.78 0.46
N GLY A 139 18.33 9.30 -0.76
CA GLY A 139 19.15 10.00 -1.73
C GLY A 139 18.63 11.39 -2.08
N VAL A 140 17.31 11.55 -2.22
CA VAL A 140 16.69 12.85 -2.49
C VAL A 140 16.85 13.78 -1.29
N VAL A 141 16.59 13.31 -0.08
CA VAL A 141 16.73 14.11 1.15
C VAL A 141 18.18 14.56 1.35
N THR A 142 19.13 13.70 1.04
CA THR A 142 20.56 14.05 1.14
C THR A 142 20.97 15.06 0.06
N ALA A 143 20.45 14.92 -1.17
CA ALA A 143 20.77 15.82 -2.28
C ALA A 143 20.04 17.17 -2.23
N THR A 144 18.83 17.19 -1.66
CA THR A 144 17.96 18.38 -1.57
C THR A 144 17.29 18.46 -0.20
N PRO A 145 18.05 18.85 0.87
CA PRO A 145 17.53 18.88 2.25
C PRO A 145 16.31 19.78 2.44
N GLU A 146 16.17 20.82 1.63
CA GLU A 146 15.04 21.75 1.63
C GLU A 146 13.68 21.12 1.29
N VAL A 147 13.68 19.90 0.76
CA VAL A 147 12.43 19.14 0.53
C VAL A 147 11.79 18.75 1.86
N VAL A 148 12.61 18.51 2.89
CA VAL A 148 12.14 18.17 4.24
C VAL A 148 11.49 19.40 4.87
N GLY A 149 10.24 19.25 5.31
CA GLY A 149 9.44 20.34 5.87
C GLY A 149 8.65 21.16 4.86
N SER A 150 8.79 20.89 3.54
CA SER A 150 7.91 21.48 2.54
C SER A 150 6.45 21.01 2.71
N GLU A 151 5.47 21.78 2.24
CA GLU A 151 4.07 21.36 2.28
C GLU A 151 3.84 19.99 1.61
N ALA A 152 4.55 19.73 0.51
CA ALA A 152 4.49 18.44 -0.19
C ALA A 152 5.05 17.30 0.68
N TRP A 153 6.10 17.57 1.48
CA TRP A 153 6.68 16.61 2.42
C TRP A 153 5.73 16.30 3.58
N VAL A 154 5.13 17.32 4.16
CA VAL A 154 4.14 17.16 5.26
C VAL A 154 2.95 16.33 4.79
N ALA A 155 2.48 16.55 3.55
CA ALA A 155 1.38 15.80 2.97
C ALA A 155 1.75 14.34 2.63
N SER A 156 2.94 14.12 2.08
CA SER A 156 3.42 12.78 1.70
C SER A 156 4.93 12.82 1.40
N PRO A 157 5.80 12.41 2.36
CA PRO A 157 7.25 12.39 2.16
C PRO A 157 7.71 11.68 0.88
N PRO A 158 7.20 10.46 0.56
CA PRO A 158 7.60 9.82 -0.68
C PRO A 158 7.17 10.59 -1.93
N ALA A 159 5.97 11.19 -1.94
CA ALA A 159 5.51 11.98 -3.08
C ALA A 159 6.40 13.22 -3.32
N ALA A 160 6.80 13.90 -2.24
CA ALA A 160 7.71 15.02 -2.32
C ALA A 160 9.09 14.59 -2.86
N ALA A 161 9.61 13.45 -2.40
CA ALA A 161 10.86 12.89 -2.90
C ALA A 161 10.78 12.55 -4.40
N PHE A 162 9.68 11.96 -4.87
CA PHE A 162 9.49 11.70 -6.30
C PHE A 162 9.35 12.98 -7.13
N LYS A 163 8.74 14.03 -6.57
CA LYS A 163 8.66 15.35 -7.20
C LYS A 163 10.06 15.97 -7.35
N ALA A 164 10.88 15.90 -6.33
CA ALA A 164 12.24 16.45 -6.35
C ALA A 164 13.18 15.60 -7.24
N GLY A 165 13.13 14.26 -7.15
CA GLY A 165 14.02 13.37 -7.88
C GLY A 165 13.67 13.14 -9.35
N ALA A 166 12.38 13.11 -9.69
CA ALA A 166 11.88 12.81 -11.04
C ALA A 166 10.92 13.88 -11.61
N GLY A 167 10.82 15.04 -10.97
CA GLY A 167 9.99 16.16 -11.42
C GLY A 167 8.49 15.86 -11.35
N ILE A 168 7.70 16.68 -12.07
CA ILE A 168 6.23 16.57 -12.07
C ILE A 168 5.73 15.24 -12.62
N ILE A 169 6.46 14.63 -13.54
CA ILE A 169 6.11 13.32 -14.12
C ILE A 169 6.22 12.25 -13.06
N GLY A 170 7.35 12.18 -12.34
CA GLY A 170 7.53 11.23 -11.22
C GLY A 170 6.49 11.43 -10.13
N TYR A 171 6.16 12.66 -9.78
CA TYR A 171 5.10 13.00 -8.84
C TYR A 171 3.73 12.43 -9.25
N LYS A 172 3.34 12.64 -10.51
CA LYS A 172 2.07 12.15 -11.05
C LYS A 172 2.01 10.63 -11.15
N ILE A 173 3.11 9.98 -11.60
CA ILE A 173 3.22 8.51 -11.64
C ILE A 173 3.08 7.94 -10.23
N PHE A 174 3.79 8.50 -9.25
CA PHE A 174 3.68 8.08 -7.84
C PHE A 174 2.24 8.23 -7.32
N GLY A 175 1.59 9.37 -7.59
CA GLY A 175 0.20 9.61 -7.21
C GLY A 175 -0.77 8.60 -7.82
N LEU A 176 -0.58 8.26 -9.09
CA LEU A 176 -1.40 7.29 -9.82
C LEU A 176 -1.23 5.88 -9.23
N VAL A 177 0.00 5.46 -8.95
CA VAL A 177 0.29 4.15 -8.34
C VAL A 177 -0.35 4.06 -6.95
N ILE A 178 -0.18 5.08 -6.10
CA ILE A 178 -0.82 5.10 -4.78
C ILE A 178 -2.34 5.07 -4.87
N LEU A 179 -2.92 5.77 -5.85
CA LEU A 179 -4.36 5.76 -6.07
C LEU A 179 -4.89 4.35 -6.32
N PHE A 180 -4.28 3.64 -7.27
CA PHE A 180 -4.71 2.27 -7.59
C PHE A 180 -4.39 1.29 -6.46
N ALA A 181 -3.23 1.44 -5.80
CA ALA A 181 -2.89 0.64 -4.63
C ALA A 181 -3.91 0.83 -3.49
N ALA A 182 -4.36 2.07 -3.25
CA ALA A 182 -5.38 2.35 -2.25
C ALA A 182 -6.72 1.70 -2.59
N ILE A 183 -7.18 1.80 -3.85
CA ILE A 183 -8.46 1.19 -4.28
C ILE A 183 -8.40 -0.33 -4.13
N THR A 184 -7.33 -0.97 -4.60
CA THR A 184 -7.16 -2.43 -4.45
C THR A 184 -7.06 -2.86 -3.00
N SER A 185 -6.42 -2.04 -2.15
CA SER A 185 -6.33 -2.29 -0.71
C SER A 185 -7.69 -2.18 -0.01
N ILE A 186 -8.52 -1.19 -0.35
CA ILE A 186 -9.88 -1.04 0.18
C ILE A 186 -10.69 -2.29 -0.11
N ILE A 187 -10.70 -2.74 -1.36
CA ILE A 187 -11.44 -3.94 -1.79
C ILE A 187 -10.88 -5.18 -1.10
N GLY A 188 -9.56 -5.33 -1.09
CA GLY A 188 -8.89 -6.47 -0.49
C GLY A 188 -9.13 -6.58 1.01
N ALA A 189 -9.04 -5.47 1.74
CA ALA A 189 -9.28 -5.42 3.18
C ALA A 189 -10.75 -5.73 3.51
N ALA A 190 -11.69 -5.10 2.81
CA ALA A 190 -13.12 -5.34 3.02
C ALA A 190 -13.50 -6.80 2.76
N TYR A 191 -13.07 -7.35 1.62
CA TYR A 191 -13.33 -8.75 1.29
C TYR A 191 -12.71 -9.72 2.31
N THR A 192 -11.46 -9.47 2.73
CA THR A 192 -10.77 -10.31 3.72
C THR A 192 -11.49 -10.28 5.07
N SER A 193 -11.95 -9.11 5.50
CA SER A 193 -12.69 -8.95 6.76
C SER A 193 -14.01 -9.71 6.73
N VAL A 194 -14.76 -9.59 5.64
CA VAL A 194 -16.05 -10.28 5.50
C VAL A 194 -15.85 -11.80 5.33
N SER A 195 -14.82 -12.24 4.62
CA SER A 195 -14.46 -13.67 4.50
C SER A 195 -14.24 -14.30 5.89
N PHE A 196 -13.57 -13.58 6.79
CA PHE A 196 -13.44 -14.02 8.19
C PHE A 196 -14.78 -14.08 8.93
N LEU A 197 -15.63 -13.06 8.75
CA LEU A 197 -16.94 -12.99 9.42
C LEU A 197 -17.94 -14.05 8.94
N LYS A 198 -17.80 -14.57 7.73
CA LYS A 198 -18.66 -15.66 7.20
C LYS A 198 -18.65 -16.92 8.12
N THR A 199 -17.54 -17.15 8.81
CA THR A 199 -17.42 -18.31 9.71
C THR A 199 -18.29 -18.19 10.94
N LEU A 200 -18.76 -16.97 11.28
CA LEU A 200 -19.52 -16.71 12.49
C LEU A 200 -21.03 -16.98 12.33
N HIS A 201 -21.60 -16.71 11.14
CA HIS A 201 -23.02 -16.86 10.94
C HIS A 201 -23.40 -17.09 9.47
N PRO A 202 -24.32 -18.05 9.16
CA PRO A 202 -24.77 -18.35 7.80
C PRO A 202 -25.38 -17.14 7.05
N PHE A 203 -26.08 -16.27 7.74
CA PHE A 203 -26.65 -15.03 7.17
C PHE A 203 -25.59 -14.14 6.51
N ILE A 204 -24.38 -14.07 7.07
CA ILE A 204 -23.28 -13.29 6.52
C ILE A 204 -22.77 -13.95 5.23
N MET A 205 -22.75 -15.28 5.21
CA MET A 205 -22.33 -16.05 4.03
C MET A 205 -23.31 -15.85 2.84
N GLU A 206 -24.60 -15.85 3.10
CA GLU A 206 -25.62 -15.63 2.07
C GLU A 206 -25.64 -14.18 1.54
N ASN A 207 -25.31 -13.22 2.39
CA ASN A 207 -25.34 -11.79 2.10
C ASN A 207 -23.95 -11.15 1.96
N GLU A 208 -22.92 -11.91 1.64
CA GLU A 208 -21.52 -11.47 1.58
C GLU A 208 -21.32 -10.15 0.86
N LYS A 209 -21.94 -9.98 -0.31
CA LYS A 209 -21.79 -8.76 -1.12
C LYS A 209 -22.24 -7.51 -0.39
N TRP A 210 -23.36 -7.58 0.32
CA TRP A 210 -23.90 -6.46 1.09
C TRP A 210 -23.03 -6.12 2.30
N PHE A 211 -22.45 -7.14 2.94
CA PHE A 211 -21.51 -6.93 4.04
C PHE A 211 -20.21 -6.25 3.57
N VAL A 212 -19.66 -6.62 2.42
CA VAL A 212 -18.47 -5.96 1.84
C VAL A 212 -18.79 -4.52 1.48
N ILE A 213 -19.91 -4.23 0.84
CA ILE A 213 -20.35 -2.86 0.51
C ILE A 213 -20.53 -2.05 1.80
N GLY A 214 -21.22 -2.60 2.78
CA GLY A 214 -21.42 -1.97 4.09
C GLY A 214 -20.11 -1.65 4.79
N PHE A 215 -19.15 -2.57 4.77
CA PHE A 215 -17.83 -2.38 5.35
C PHE A 215 -17.06 -1.24 4.67
N ILE A 216 -17.06 -1.18 3.34
CA ILE A 216 -16.43 -0.08 2.59
C ILE A 216 -17.12 1.25 2.90
N ALA A 217 -18.46 1.27 2.88
CA ALA A 217 -19.24 2.48 3.13
C ALA A 217 -19.00 3.04 4.53
N VAL A 218 -19.10 2.19 5.56
CA VAL A 218 -18.86 2.59 6.97
C VAL A 218 -17.43 3.09 7.15
N SER A 219 -16.44 2.36 6.63
CA SER A 219 -15.03 2.78 6.71
C SER A 219 -14.81 4.13 6.02
N THR A 220 -15.44 4.35 4.85
CA THR A 220 -15.35 5.62 4.11
C THR A 220 -15.96 6.77 4.91
N VAL A 221 -17.12 6.57 5.54
CA VAL A 221 -17.77 7.57 6.38
C VAL A 221 -16.89 7.93 7.57
N ILE A 222 -16.37 6.93 8.30
CA ILE A 222 -15.48 7.16 9.45
C ILE A 222 -14.24 7.97 9.03
N MET A 223 -13.58 7.59 7.94
CA MET A 223 -12.39 8.28 7.44
C MET A 223 -12.67 9.69 6.89
N THR A 224 -13.92 10.01 6.57
CA THR A 224 -14.30 11.34 6.09
C THR A 224 -14.63 12.27 7.26
N LEU A 225 -15.11 11.72 8.38
CA LEU A 225 -15.44 12.47 9.59
C LEU A 225 -14.20 12.81 10.43
N LEU A 226 -13.19 11.94 10.42
CA LEU A 226 -11.87 12.19 11.04
C LEU A 226 -11.03 13.17 10.21
#